data_0f2485e7b0c1033396c757c230c4ffe4
#
_entry.id   0f2485e7b0c1033396c757c230c4ffe4
#
_cell.length_a   1.000
_cell.length_b   1.000
_cell.length_c   1.000
_cell.angle_alpha   90.00
_cell.angle_beta   90.00
_cell.angle_gamma   90.00
#
_symmetry.space_group_name_H-M   'P 1'
#
loop_
_entity.id
_entity.type
_entity.pdbx_description
1 polymer ?
#
loop_
_entity_poly.entity_id
_entity_poly.type
_entity_poly.pdbx_seq_one_letter_code
_entity_poly.pdbx_strand_id
1 'polypeptide(L)'
;MLQILQGFQMASSPELASAINALLQDDGAHMRMAPKQELAAGDSARAKEIVKTARGALSKYTDVKAAERDGYVKFLPWLEDQAIYHYNNIGNALATMAGFDATRPVSLLYKKDDHGELKLVGAMYNAPPNATPADLDARLPTSIAHWHEHVDFCAANPDSIRAGVVKADGATAAKWLKITTREDCTAVGGRFVPRIFGWMAHVYLFAGDDPKTIWGGDDHGSMDVHIHHPGGKN
;
A
#
# COMPACT_ATOMS: atom_id res chain seq x y z
N MET A 1 10.18 4.97 11.15
CA MET A 1 9.67 4.11 10.07
C MET A 1 10.61 2.95 9.76
N LEU A 2 11.86 3.16 9.36
CA LEU A 2 12.84 2.07 9.14
C LEU A 2 12.98 1.11 10.34
N GLN A 3 12.93 1.61 11.57
CA GLN A 3 13.10 0.79 12.77
C GLN A 3 11.97 -0.22 13.05
N ILE A 4 10.75 0.05 12.60
CA ILE A 4 9.63 -0.90 12.74
C ILE A 4 9.86 -2.10 11.82
N LEU A 5 10.33 -1.83 10.60
CA LEU A 5 10.60 -2.87 9.60
C LEU A 5 11.93 -3.59 9.82
N GLN A 6 12.91 -2.97 10.47
CA GLN A 6 14.16 -3.61 10.84
C GLN A 6 13.97 -4.75 11.85
N GLY A 7 12.96 -4.66 12.73
CA GLY A 7 12.56 -5.77 13.60
C GLY A 7 12.05 -7.00 12.84
N PHE A 8 11.54 -6.82 11.64
CA PHE A 8 11.06 -7.89 10.75
C PHE A 8 12.13 -8.42 9.79
N GLN A 9 13.29 -7.79 9.67
CA GLN A 9 14.39 -8.24 8.81
C GLN A 9 15.00 -9.60 9.22
N MET A 10 14.62 -10.12 10.39
CA MET A 10 15.27 -11.31 10.94
C MET A 10 14.61 -12.64 10.59
N ALA A 11 13.52 -12.66 9.87
CA ALA A 11 12.87 -13.93 9.54
C ALA A 11 12.14 -13.89 8.20
N SER A 12 12.79 -14.33 7.16
CA SER A 12 12.12 -14.80 5.92
C SER A 12 11.45 -16.16 6.19
N SER A 13 10.47 -16.20 7.11
CA SER A 13 9.68 -17.43 7.25
C SER A 13 8.42 -17.31 6.38
N PRO A 14 7.96 -18.44 5.79
CA PRO A 14 6.71 -18.48 5.01
C PRO A 14 5.51 -17.95 5.81
N GLU A 15 5.46 -18.20 7.10
CA GLU A 15 4.39 -17.74 7.99
C GLU A 15 4.38 -16.22 8.15
N LEU A 16 5.56 -15.61 8.29
CA LEU A 16 5.67 -14.14 8.37
C LEU A 16 5.32 -13.49 7.02
N ALA A 17 5.80 -14.07 5.91
CA ALA A 17 5.49 -13.60 4.57
C ALA A 17 3.97 -13.65 4.32
N SER A 18 3.32 -14.76 4.66
CA SER A 18 1.87 -14.92 4.56
C SER A 18 1.12 -13.90 5.42
N ALA A 19 1.56 -13.70 6.68
CA ALA A 19 0.92 -12.75 7.59
C ALA A 19 1.07 -11.30 7.13
N ILE A 20 2.23 -10.92 6.58
CA ILE A 20 2.45 -9.58 6.02
C ILE A 20 1.60 -9.38 4.77
N ASN A 21 1.53 -10.36 3.87
CA ASN A 21 0.69 -10.27 2.68
C ASN A 21 -0.79 -10.12 3.05
N ALA A 22 -1.28 -10.90 4.01
CA ALA A 22 -2.64 -10.74 4.52
C ALA A 22 -2.88 -9.34 5.08
N LEU A 23 -1.95 -8.84 5.90
CA LEU A 23 -2.02 -7.51 6.50
C LEU A 23 -2.08 -6.38 5.46
N LEU A 24 -1.33 -6.49 4.36
CA LEU A 24 -1.28 -5.47 3.31
C LEU A 24 -2.52 -5.50 2.41
N GLN A 25 -3.33 -6.55 2.47
CA GLN A 25 -4.53 -6.74 1.67
C GLN A 25 -5.82 -6.72 2.48
N ASP A 26 -5.71 -6.87 3.81
CA ASP A 26 -6.87 -6.97 4.70
C ASP A 26 -7.46 -5.58 4.97
N ASP A 27 -8.77 -5.42 4.71
CA ASP A 27 -9.60 -4.30 5.13
C ASP A 27 -10.03 -4.40 6.61
N GLY A 28 -9.47 -5.37 7.33
CA GLY A 28 -9.84 -5.75 8.69
C GLY A 28 -9.31 -4.83 9.79
N ALA A 29 -8.94 -5.44 10.91
CA ALA A 29 -8.66 -4.77 12.17
C ALA A 29 -7.47 -3.78 12.15
N HIS A 30 -6.61 -3.86 11.13
CA HIS A 30 -5.45 -2.97 10.97
C HIS A 30 -5.63 -1.90 9.89
N MET A 31 -6.83 -1.75 9.35
CA MET A 31 -7.13 -0.76 8.33
C MET A 31 -8.28 0.15 8.79
N ARG A 32 -8.09 1.45 8.67
CA ARG A 32 -9.12 2.45 8.89
C ARG A 32 -9.42 3.18 7.59
N MET A 33 -10.68 3.08 7.13
CA MET A 33 -11.15 3.76 5.94
C MET A 33 -11.54 5.20 6.23
N ALA A 34 -11.27 6.11 5.31
CA ALA A 34 -11.88 7.44 5.35
C ALA A 34 -13.38 7.33 5.07
N PRO A 35 -14.20 8.20 5.66
CA PRO A 35 -15.62 8.26 5.34
C PRO A 35 -15.82 8.55 3.85
N LYS A 36 -16.57 7.68 3.17
CA LYS A 36 -16.97 7.88 1.78
C LYS A 36 -17.97 9.03 1.70
N GLN A 37 -17.77 9.95 0.77
CA GLN A 37 -18.71 11.05 0.51
C GLN A 37 -19.69 10.68 -0.61
N GLU A 38 -20.80 11.39 -0.68
CA GLU A 38 -21.70 11.30 -1.83
C GLU A 38 -21.03 11.87 -3.07
N LEU A 39 -21.36 11.29 -4.23
CA LEU A 39 -20.80 11.72 -5.52
C LEU A 39 -21.24 13.15 -5.86
N ALA A 40 -20.30 14.08 -5.86
CA ALA A 40 -20.57 15.46 -6.20
C ALA A 40 -20.47 15.72 -7.71
N ALA A 41 -21.11 16.79 -8.16
CA ALA A 41 -20.99 17.23 -9.54
C ALA A 41 -19.53 17.57 -9.87
N GLY A 42 -18.98 16.93 -10.90
CA GLY A 42 -17.59 17.12 -11.32
C GLY A 42 -16.60 16.06 -10.84
N ASP A 43 -16.90 15.27 -9.80
CA ASP A 43 -15.99 14.25 -9.27
C ASP A 43 -15.58 13.22 -10.32
N SER A 44 -16.56 12.73 -11.09
CA SER A 44 -16.26 11.78 -12.18
C SER A 44 -15.37 12.37 -13.26
N ALA A 45 -15.52 13.66 -13.58
CA ALA A 45 -14.68 14.35 -14.56
C ALA A 45 -13.26 14.54 -14.00
N ARG A 46 -13.14 14.97 -12.74
CA ARG A 46 -11.88 15.13 -12.02
C ARG A 46 -11.14 13.79 -11.91
N ALA A 47 -11.83 12.72 -11.53
CA ALA A 47 -11.26 11.37 -11.45
C ALA A 47 -10.73 10.89 -12.81
N LYS A 48 -11.47 11.10 -13.90
CA LYS A 48 -11.02 10.76 -15.27
C LYS A 48 -9.77 11.54 -15.67
N GLU A 49 -9.70 12.82 -15.37
CA GLU A 49 -8.52 13.64 -15.72
C GLU A 49 -7.30 13.25 -14.91
N ILE A 50 -7.46 12.91 -13.62
CA ILE A 50 -6.37 12.36 -12.79
C ILE A 50 -5.85 11.06 -13.40
N VAL A 51 -6.73 10.13 -13.76
CA VAL A 51 -6.35 8.84 -14.38
C VAL A 51 -5.61 9.08 -15.70
N LYS A 52 -6.12 9.95 -16.57
CA LYS A 52 -5.49 10.27 -17.85
C LYS A 52 -4.08 10.86 -17.66
N THR A 53 -3.96 11.84 -16.77
CA THR A 53 -2.69 12.51 -16.45
C THR A 53 -1.68 11.53 -15.87
N ALA A 54 -2.11 10.71 -14.91
CA ALA A 54 -1.25 9.71 -14.28
C ALA A 54 -0.81 8.63 -15.27
N ARG A 55 -1.71 8.06 -16.07
CA ARG A 55 -1.37 7.08 -17.12
C ARG A 55 -0.31 7.62 -18.10
N GLY A 56 -0.49 8.86 -18.57
CA GLY A 56 0.47 9.49 -19.47
C GLY A 56 1.86 9.60 -18.87
N ALA A 57 1.96 10.07 -17.64
CA ALA A 57 3.22 10.29 -16.95
C ALA A 57 3.91 8.97 -16.52
N LEU A 58 3.13 7.97 -16.11
CA LEU A 58 3.64 6.75 -15.49
C LEU A 58 3.87 5.59 -16.49
N SER A 59 3.43 5.72 -17.74
CA SER A 59 3.60 4.68 -18.77
C SER A 59 5.06 4.25 -18.99
N LYS A 60 6.03 5.13 -18.77
CA LYS A 60 7.46 4.81 -18.84
C LYS A 60 7.91 3.78 -17.79
N TYR A 61 7.16 3.60 -16.71
CA TYR A 61 7.45 2.68 -15.63
C TYR A 61 6.88 1.28 -15.84
N THR A 62 6.34 0.97 -17.03
CA THR A 62 6.11 -0.42 -17.45
C THR A 62 7.43 -1.21 -17.45
N ASP A 63 8.57 -0.55 -17.67
CA ASP A 63 9.89 -1.06 -17.35
C ASP A 63 10.23 -0.72 -15.88
N VAL A 64 10.26 -1.72 -15.02
CA VAL A 64 10.60 -1.53 -13.59
C VAL A 64 11.99 -0.90 -13.38
N LYS A 65 12.94 -1.16 -14.31
CA LYS A 65 14.27 -0.53 -14.26
C LYS A 65 14.21 0.98 -14.50
N ALA A 66 13.22 1.46 -15.26
CA ALA A 66 13.00 2.89 -15.38
C ALA A 66 12.53 3.50 -14.06
N ALA A 67 11.67 2.80 -13.33
CA ALA A 67 11.25 3.23 -11.98
C ALA A 67 12.44 3.28 -11.02
N GLU A 68 13.29 2.25 -11.02
CA GLU A 68 14.48 2.20 -10.17
C GLU A 68 15.47 3.34 -10.48
N ARG A 69 15.71 3.65 -11.77
CA ARG A 69 16.55 4.80 -12.17
C ARG A 69 16.00 6.13 -11.71
N ASP A 70 14.67 6.26 -11.62
CA ASP A 70 13.99 7.47 -11.14
C ASP A 70 13.80 7.48 -9.61
N GLY A 71 14.47 6.57 -8.88
CA GLY A 71 14.55 6.55 -7.42
C GLY A 71 13.40 5.83 -6.71
N TYR A 72 12.64 5.02 -7.43
CA TYR A 72 11.68 4.09 -6.81
C TYR A 72 12.40 2.83 -6.32
N VAL A 73 12.17 2.45 -5.07
CA VAL A 73 12.82 1.31 -4.42
C VAL A 73 11.77 0.32 -3.93
N LYS A 74 11.99 -0.97 -4.20
CA LYS A 74 11.10 -2.04 -3.74
C LYS A 74 10.91 -1.97 -2.23
N PHE A 75 9.66 -1.88 -1.79
CA PHE A 75 9.29 -1.99 -0.38
C PHE A 75 9.36 -3.45 0.05
N LEU A 76 9.89 -3.73 1.25
CA LEU A 76 10.14 -5.08 1.74
C LEU A 76 10.94 -5.93 0.73
N PRO A 77 12.19 -5.53 0.39
CA PRO A 77 12.96 -6.17 -0.67
C PRO A 77 13.27 -7.66 -0.40
N TRP A 78 13.26 -8.06 0.87
CA TRP A 78 13.47 -9.44 1.34
C TRP A 78 12.21 -10.32 1.21
N LEU A 79 11.03 -9.75 1.01
CA LEU A 79 9.79 -10.47 0.78
C LEU A 79 9.67 -10.75 -0.73
N GLU A 80 9.93 -11.99 -1.13
CA GLU A 80 9.99 -12.36 -2.56
C GLU A 80 8.61 -12.37 -3.20
N ASP A 81 7.62 -12.97 -2.51
CA ASP A 81 6.28 -13.10 -3.03
C ASP A 81 5.32 -12.15 -2.32
N GLN A 82 4.98 -11.07 -3.01
CA GLN A 82 3.99 -10.09 -2.60
C GLN A 82 2.82 -10.15 -3.58
N ALA A 83 1.60 -10.04 -3.08
CA ALA A 83 0.42 -9.96 -3.94
C ALA A 83 0.45 -8.69 -4.81
N ILE A 84 0.89 -7.58 -4.21
CA ILE A 84 1.21 -6.33 -4.90
C ILE A 84 2.57 -5.83 -4.42
N TYR A 85 3.47 -5.62 -5.35
CA TYR A 85 4.81 -5.06 -5.09
C TYR A 85 4.74 -3.55 -5.10
N HIS A 86 5.11 -2.93 -3.99
CA HIS A 86 5.20 -1.48 -3.87
C HIS A 86 6.66 -1.04 -4.14
N TYR A 87 6.83 -0.12 -5.08
CA TYR A 87 8.09 0.56 -5.31
C TYR A 87 7.95 2.01 -4.88
N ASN A 88 8.60 2.39 -3.79
CA ASN A 88 8.41 3.66 -3.09
C ASN A 88 9.47 4.69 -3.48
N ASN A 89 9.04 5.95 -3.66
CA ASN A 89 9.92 7.09 -3.89
C ASN A 89 9.84 8.07 -2.71
N ILE A 90 10.91 8.18 -1.96
CA ILE A 90 11.00 9.04 -0.77
C ILE A 90 10.87 10.53 -1.13
N GLY A 91 11.43 10.97 -2.26
CA GLY A 91 11.30 12.36 -2.71
C GLY A 91 9.84 12.74 -2.98
N ASN A 92 9.07 11.82 -3.60
CA ASN A 92 7.65 12.02 -3.82
C ASN A 92 6.85 11.97 -2.51
N ALA A 93 7.23 11.08 -1.57
CA ALA A 93 6.61 11.04 -0.25
C ALA A 93 6.77 12.36 0.52
N LEU A 94 7.92 13.00 0.43
CA LEU A 94 8.15 14.32 1.02
C LEU A 94 7.36 15.41 0.28
N ALA A 95 7.33 15.37 -1.05
CA ALA A 95 6.60 16.35 -1.85
C ALA A 95 5.08 16.31 -1.59
N THR A 96 4.54 15.16 -1.21
CA THR A 96 3.12 15.00 -0.88
C THR A 96 2.67 15.85 0.33
N MET A 97 3.62 16.26 1.19
CA MET A 97 3.35 17.18 2.30
C MET A 97 2.97 18.59 1.81
N ALA A 98 3.48 19.00 0.64
CA ALA A 98 3.21 20.31 0.05
C ALA A 98 1.97 20.32 -0.86
N GLY A 99 1.55 19.16 -1.40
CA GLY A 99 0.39 19.10 -2.29
C GLY A 99 0.24 17.76 -2.99
N PHE A 100 -0.75 17.69 -3.89
CA PHE A 100 -1.04 16.54 -4.72
C PHE A 100 -0.53 16.75 -6.15
N ASP A 101 0.13 15.74 -6.69
CA ASP A 101 0.56 15.67 -8.07
C ASP A 101 0.32 14.25 -8.62
N ALA A 102 -0.62 14.13 -9.55
CA ALA A 102 -0.98 12.85 -10.16
C ALA A 102 0.18 12.19 -10.93
N THR A 103 1.19 12.97 -11.35
CA THR A 103 2.36 12.47 -12.07
C THR A 103 3.47 11.95 -11.15
N ARG A 104 3.35 12.18 -9.83
CA ARG A 104 4.39 11.86 -8.83
C ARG A 104 3.83 11.04 -7.67
N PRO A 105 3.35 9.81 -7.92
CA PRO A 105 2.87 8.94 -6.86
C PRO A 105 3.99 8.61 -5.88
N VAL A 106 3.61 8.34 -4.64
CA VAL A 106 4.55 7.89 -3.61
C VAL A 106 5.03 6.48 -3.91
N SER A 107 4.15 5.64 -4.48
CA SER A 107 4.49 4.27 -4.83
C SER A 107 3.95 3.91 -6.21
N LEU A 108 4.74 3.13 -6.95
CA LEU A 108 4.28 2.38 -8.12
C LEU A 108 3.89 0.98 -7.66
N LEU A 109 2.80 0.47 -8.22
CA LEU A 109 2.24 -0.83 -7.89
C LEU A 109 2.50 -1.81 -9.02
N TYR A 110 3.16 -2.91 -8.70
CA TYR A 110 3.44 -3.99 -9.66
C TYR A 110 2.82 -5.29 -9.19
N LYS A 111 2.45 -6.15 -10.14
CA LYS A 111 2.02 -7.52 -9.92
C LYS A 111 2.86 -8.45 -10.80
N LYS A 112 3.20 -9.64 -10.31
CA LYS A 112 3.80 -10.67 -11.18
C LYS A 112 2.74 -11.21 -12.14
N ASP A 113 3.13 -11.37 -13.41
CA ASP A 113 2.34 -12.13 -14.37
C ASP A 113 2.61 -13.64 -14.24
N ASP A 114 1.99 -14.43 -15.11
CA ASP A 114 2.13 -15.89 -15.13
C ASP A 114 3.56 -16.38 -15.46
N HIS A 115 4.41 -15.48 -15.96
CA HIS A 115 5.84 -15.74 -16.22
C HIS A 115 6.75 -15.24 -15.10
N GLY A 116 6.17 -14.67 -14.04
CA GLY A 116 6.89 -14.10 -12.90
C GLY A 116 7.47 -12.71 -13.16
N GLU A 117 7.14 -12.07 -14.30
CA GLU A 117 7.58 -10.73 -14.63
C GLU A 117 6.70 -9.67 -13.95
N LEU A 118 7.34 -8.60 -13.48
CA LEU A 118 6.63 -7.49 -12.86
C LEU A 118 5.94 -6.62 -13.90
N LYS A 119 4.62 -6.52 -13.83
CA LYS A 119 3.78 -5.63 -14.65
C LYS A 119 3.27 -4.49 -13.81
N LEU A 120 3.41 -3.26 -14.30
CA LEU A 120 2.84 -2.09 -13.67
C LEU A 120 1.31 -2.18 -13.72
N VAL A 121 0.67 -2.18 -12.56
CA VAL A 121 -0.80 -2.24 -12.45
C VAL A 121 -1.40 -0.92 -11.95
N GLY A 122 -0.62 -0.09 -11.26
CA GLY A 122 -1.14 1.16 -10.72
C GLY A 122 -0.15 2.01 -9.94
N ALA A 123 -0.70 2.88 -9.13
CA ALA A 123 0.05 3.78 -8.27
C ALA A 123 -0.66 3.95 -6.92
N MET A 124 0.11 4.30 -5.89
CA MET A 124 -0.40 4.69 -4.58
C MET A 124 -0.07 6.16 -4.32
N TYR A 125 -1.09 6.90 -3.94
CA TYR A 125 -1.00 8.29 -3.53
C TYR A 125 -1.18 8.42 -2.02
N ASN A 126 -0.48 9.37 -1.40
CA ASN A 126 -0.54 9.58 0.03
C ASN A 126 -1.06 10.97 0.39
N ALA A 127 -1.56 11.08 1.61
CA ALA A 127 -1.82 12.34 2.28
C ALA A 127 -1.20 12.33 3.69
N PRO A 128 -0.94 13.51 4.28
CA PRO A 128 -0.42 13.60 5.64
C PRO A 128 -1.29 12.85 6.66
N PRO A 129 -0.69 12.35 7.77
CA PRO A 129 -1.45 11.63 8.80
C PRO A 129 -2.57 12.45 9.45
N ASN A 130 -2.45 13.78 9.43
CA ASN A 130 -3.42 14.73 9.98
C ASN A 130 -4.34 15.34 8.90
N ALA A 131 -4.34 14.79 7.66
CA ALA A 131 -5.22 15.25 6.62
C ALA A 131 -6.69 15.10 7.02
N THR A 132 -7.45 16.16 6.82
CA THR A 132 -8.90 16.16 7.01
C THR A 132 -9.62 15.47 5.85
N PRO A 133 -10.89 15.10 5.98
CA PRO A 133 -11.67 14.61 4.83
C PRO A 133 -11.66 15.55 3.62
N ALA A 134 -11.67 16.86 3.84
CA ALA A 134 -11.55 17.86 2.78
C ALA A 134 -10.16 17.85 2.10
N ASP A 135 -9.07 17.64 2.88
CA ASP A 135 -7.72 17.52 2.33
C ASP A 135 -7.56 16.25 1.49
N LEU A 136 -8.21 15.15 1.88
CA LEU A 136 -8.24 13.91 1.11
C LEU A 136 -9.02 14.11 -0.18
N ASP A 137 -10.21 14.71 -0.09
CA ASP A 137 -11.05 14.97 -1.26
C ASP A 137 -10.37 15.91 -2.26
N ALA A 138 -9.68 16.96 -1.78
CA ALA A 138 -8.93 17.87 -2.64
C ALA A 138 -7.83 17.15 -3.47
N ARG A 139 -7.33 16.02 -3.01
CA ARG A 139 -6.33 15.18 -3.71
C ARG A 139 -7.00 14.23 -4.68
N LEU A 140 -7.80 13.32 -4.17
CA LEU A 140 -8.58 12.36 -4.94
C LEU A 140 -10.01 12.37 -4.41
N PRO A 141 -11.04 12.41 -5.29
CA PRO A 141 -12.44 12.48 -4.84
C PRO A 141 -12.78 11.35 -3.88
N THR A 142 -13.14 11.66 -2.65
CA THR A 142 -13.48 10.67 -1.60
C THR A 142 -14.82 9.95 -1.87
N SER A 143 -15.60 10.46 -2.81
CA SER A 143 -16.77 9.80 -3.37
C SER A 143 -16.41 8.61 -4.28
N ILE A 144 -15.17 8.56 -4.78
CA ILE A 144 -14.68 7.57 -5.76
C ILE A 144 -13.46 6.82 -5.23
N ALA A 145 -12.45 7.53 -4.72
CA ALA A 145 -11.21 6.96 -4.22
C ALA A 145 -11.36 6.40 -2.81
N HIS A 146 -10.74 5.25 -2.55
CA HIS A 146 -10.75 4.57 -1.26
C HIS A 146 -9.52 4.95 -0.44
N TRP A 147 -9.60 6.05 0.32
CA TRP A 147 -8.57 6.46 1.25
C TRP A 147 -8.60 5.59 2.51
N HIS A 148 -7.44 5.04 2.86
CA HIS A 148 -7.27 4.24 4.07
C HIS A 148 -5.93 4.55 4.75
N GLU A 149 -5.80 4.14 5.99
CA GLU A 149 -4.53 4.15 6.73
C GLU A 149 -4.38 2.85 7.53
N HIS A 150 -3.14 2.44 7.74
CA HIS A 150 -2.83 1.26 8.55
C HIS A 150 -2.64 1.66 9.99
N VAL A 151 -3.38 1.01 10.91
CA VAL A 151 -3.50 1.35 12.33
C VAL A 151 -3.29 0.15 13.25
N ASP A 152 -2.99 0.44 14.50
CA ASP A 152 -3.08 -0.48 15.64
C ASP A 152 -2.18 -1.74 15.53
N PHE A 153 -0.90 -1.53 15.22
CA PHE A 153 0.06 -2.63 15.10
C PHE A 153 0.78 -2.92 16.41
N CYS A 154 1.07 -4.19 16.64
CA CYS A 154 2.01 -4.62 17.64
C CYS A 154 3.34 -4.98 16.99
N ALA A 155 4.36 -4.17 17.21
CA ALA A 155 5.71 -4.37 16.70
C ALA A 155 6.62 -4.99 17.75
N ALA A 156 7.69 -5.65 17.28
CA ALA A 156 8.74 -6.13 18.18
C ALA A 156 9.37 -4.97 18.96
N ASN A 157 9.53 -5.15 20.26
CA ASN A 157 10.29 -4.23 21.07
C ASN A 157 11.77 -4.66 21.05
N PRO A 158 12.70 -3.84 20.49
CA PRO A 158 14.11 -4.19 20.41
C PRO A 158 14.75 -4.50 21.77
N ASP A 159 14.29 -3.85 22.83
CA ASP A 159 14.80 -4.06 24.18
C ASP A 159 14.34 -5.42 24.74
N SER A 160 13.09 -5.79 24.50
CA SER A 160 12.57 -7.11 24.91
C SER A 160 13.26 -8.26 24.15
N ILE A 161 13.61 -8.04 22.87
CA ILE A 161 14.38 -8.99 22.08
C ILE A 161 15.80 -9.14 22.66
N ARG A 162 16.50 -8.03 22.91
CA ARG A 162 17.85 -8.02 23.49
C ARG A 162 17.90 -8.68 24.86
N ALA A 163 16.85 -8.48 25.67
CA ALA A 163 16.73 -9.12 26.98
C ALA A 163 16.34 -10.60 26.93
N GLY A 164 16.09 -11.14 25.74
CA GLY A 164 15.65 -12.56 25.57
C GLY A 164 14.23 -12.84 26.07
N VAL A 165 13.47 -11.79 26.40
CA VAL A 165 12.07 -11.90 26.84
C VAL A 165 11.17 -12.33 25.69
N VAL A 166 11.52 -11.90 24.47
CA VAL A 166 10.77 -12.18 23.25
C VAL A 166 11.69 -12.81 22.21
N LYS A 167 11.24 -13.90 21.61
CA LYS A 167 11.93 -14.50 20.47
C LYS A 167 11.66 -13.71 19.19
N ALA A 168 12.72 -13.32 18.49
CA ALA A 168 12.65 -12.67 17.20
C ALA A 168 12.50 -13.70 16.07
N ASP A 169 11.43 -14.51 16.09
CA ASP A 169 11.13 -15.47 15.04
C ASP A 169 9.84 -15.11 14.29
N GLY A 170 9.69 -15.67 13.07
CA GLY A 170 8.56 -15.37 12.20
C GLY A 170 7.21 -15.79 12.78
N ALA A 171 7.15 -16.86 13.55
CA ALA A 171 5.91 -17.33 14.17
C ALA A 171 5.44 -16.35 15.26
N THR A 172 6.36 -15.82 16.06
CA THR A 172 6.08 -14.78 17.06
C THR A 172 5.63 -13.49 16.36
N ALA A 173 6.33 -13.04 15.32
CA ALA A 173 5.96 -11.87 14.55
C ALA A 173 4.56 -12.00 13.92
N ALA A 174 4.24 -13.15 13.32
CA ALA A 174 2.93 -13.43 12.74
C ALA A 174 1.78 -13.39 13.77
N LYS A 175 2.03 -13.82 15.01
CA LYS A 175 1.07 -13.70 16.11
C LYS A 175 0.87 -12.24 16.50
N TRP A 176 1.92 -11.44 16.55
CA TRP A 176 1.84 -10.04 16.93
C TRP A 176 1.10 -9.19 15.91
N LEU A 177 1.18 -9.52 14.62
CA LEU A 177 0.40 -8.87 13.57
C LEU A 177 -1.13 -9.06 13.74
N LYS A 178 -1.58 -9.93 14.65
CA LYS A 178 -3.01 -10.10 14.99
C LYS A 178 -3.44 -9.31 16.22
N ILE A 179 -2.51 -8.64 16.89
CA ILE A 179 -2.77 -7.88 18.11
C ILE A 179 -3.13 -6.44 17.73
N THR A 180 -4.33 -6.01 18.09
CA THR A 180 -4.89 -4.70 17.74
C THR A 180 -5.03 -3.76 18.93
N THR A 181 -4.75 -4.22 20.16
CA THR A 181 -4.85 -3.38 21.34
C THR A 181 -3.48 -3.09 21.97
N ARG A 182 -3.37 -1.96 22.62
CA ARG A 182 -2.15 -1.55 23.34
C ARG A 182 -1.89 -2.50 24.51
N GLU A 183 -2.94 -2.88 25.21
CA GLU A 183 -2.89 -3.74 26.39
C GLU A 183 -2.30 -5.12 26.04
N ASP A 184 -2.85 -5.76 25.03
CA ASP A 184 -2.40 -7.07 24.58
C ASP A 184 -0.97 -7.01 24.02
N CYS A 185 -0.64 -5.93 23.30
CA CYS A 185 0.71 -5.73 22.77
C CYS A 185 1.73 -5.57 23.90
N THR A 186 1.38 -4.83 24.96
CA THR A 186 2.23 -4.67 26.14
C THR A 186 2.39 -5.99 26.90
N ALA A 187 1.31 -6.77 27.01
CA ALA A 187 1.32 -8.07 27.70
C ALA A 187 2.28 -9.08 27.07
N VAL A 188 2.50 -9.01 25.75
CA VAL A 188 3.50 -9.87 25.04
C VAL A 188 4.87 -9.21 24.94
N GLY A 189 5.11 -8.08 25.60
CA GLY A 189 6.39 -7.34 25.54
C GLY A 189 6.64 -6.62 24.22
N GLY A 190 5.60 -6.38 23.45
CA GLY A 190 5.63 -5.65 22.19
C GLY A 190 5.59 -4.13 22.38
N ARG A 191 5.77 -3.41 21.27
CA ARG A 191 5.60 -1.96 21.17
C ARG A 191 4.40 -1.65 20.31
N PHE A 192 3.37 -1.07 20.92
CA PHE A 192 2.19 -0.67 20.17
C PHE A 192 2.47 0.54 19.27
N VAL A 193 2.09 0.42 18.01
CA VAL A 193 2.23 1.45 16.98
C VAL A 193 0.84 1.81 16.48
N PRO A 194 0.29 2.96 16.91
CA PRO A 194 -1.09 3.34 16.62
C PRO A 194 -1.33 3.63 15.14
N ARG A 195 -0.28 3.94 14.37
CA ARG A 195 -0.36 4.20 12.93
C ARG A 195 0.98 3.97 12.26
N ILE A 196 0.93 3.38 11.07
CA ILE A 196 2.05 3.28 10.15
C ILE A 196 1.71 4.12 8.92
N PHE A 197 2.61 5.02 8.51
CA PHE A 197 2.40 5.94 7.38
C PHE A 197 1.30 7.00 7.65
N GLY A 198 0.81 7.66 6.60
CA GLY A 198 -0.36 8.51 6.58
C GLY A 198 -1.49 7.86 5.79
N TRP A 199 -2.44 8.67 5.37
CA TRP A 199 -3.49 8.24 4.46
C TRP A 199 -2.91 7.82 3.12
N MET A 200 -3.47 6.76 2.54
CA MET A 200 -3.08 6.25 1.23
C MET A 200 -4.31 5.82 0.43
N ALA A 201 -4.19 5.91 -0.90
CA ALA A 201 -5.19 5.42 -1.84
C ALA A 201 -4.49 4.73 -3.00
N HIS A 202 -4.94 3.53 -3.34
CA HIS A 202 -4.48 2.79 -4.50
C HIS A 202 -5.33 3.16 -5.73
N VAL A 203 -4.68 3.37 -6.86
CA VAL A 203 -5.34 3.62 -8.15
C VAL A 203 -4.73 2.68 -9.18
N TYR A 204 -5.52 1.72 -9.67
CA TYR A 204 -5.07 0.65 -10.56
C TYR A 204 -5.13 1.09 -12.02
N LEU A 205 -4.28 2.06 -12.36
CA LEU A 205 -4.25 2.78 -13.62
C LEU A 205 -4.09 1.90 -14.87
N PHE A 206 -3.46 0.74 -14.74
CA PHE A 206 -3.10 -0.14 -15.86
C PHE A 206 -3.78 -1.52 -15.78
N ALA A 207 -4.73 -1.70 -14.86
CA ALA A 207 -5.46 -2.95 -14.69
C ALA A 207 -6.71 -3.05 -15.59
N GLY A 208 -7.01 -2.02 -16.38
CA GLY A 208 -8.16 -1.95 -17.30
C GLY A 208 -8.74 -0.55 -17.37
N ASP A 209 -9.89 -0.42 -18.03
CA ASP A 209 -10.57 0.87 -18.25
C ASP A 209 -11.86 1.02 -17.45
N ASP A 210 -12.33 -0.03 -16.79
CA ASP A 210 -13.48 0.03 -15.91
C ASP A 210 -13.18 0.89 -14.67
N PRO A 211 -13.97 1.94 -14.40
CA PRO A 211 -13.79 2.78 -13.23
C PRO A 211 -13.76 2.03 -11.90
N LYS A 212 -14.54 0.96 -11.75
CA LYS A 212 -14.52 0.14 -10.54
C LYS A 212 -13.17 -0.55 -10.35
N THR A 213 -12.61 -1.12 -11.42
CA THR A 213 -11.28 -1.72 -11.39
C THR A 213 -10.21 -0.67 -11.08
N ILE A 214 -10.27 0.50 -11.74
CA ILE A 214 -9.27 1.56 -11.55
C ILE A 214 -9.24 2.05 -10.09
N TRP A 215 -10.39 2.25 -9.48
CA TRP A 215 -10.50 2.84 -8.14
C TRP A 215 -10.62 1.81 -7.01
N GLY A 216 -10.49 0.53 -7.33
CA GLY A 216 -10.41 -0.51 -6.30
C GLY A 216 -11.75 -1.02 -5.79
N GLY A 217 -12.87 -0.83 -6.48
CA GLY A 217 -14.18 -1.41 -6.18
C GLY A 217 -14.57 -1.49 -4.70
N ASP A 218 -15.76 -1.99 -4.40
CA ASP A 218 -16.22 -2.19 -3.02
C ASP A 218 -15.60 -3.47 -2.35
N ASP A 219 -14.83 -4.26 -3.11
CA ASP A 219 -14.19 -5.52 -2.67
C ASP A 219 -12.67 -5.37 -2.56
N HIS A 220 -12.18 -4.88 -1.41
CA HIS A 220 -10.74 -4.88 -1.09
C HIS A 220 -10.16 -6.30 -0.88
N GLY A 221 -11.00 -7.33 -0.83
CA GLY A 221 -10.63 -8.71 -0.45
C GLY A 221 -10.30 -9.67 -1.60
N SER A 222 -10.64 -9.38 -2.85
CA SER A 222 -10.35 -10.29 -3.98
C SER A 222 -10.26 -9.58 -5.31
N MET A 223 -9.18 -8.85 -5.55
CA MET A 223 -8.85 -8.46 -6.90
C MET A 223 -8.08 -9.58 -7.59
N ASP A 224 -8.80 -10.53 -8.17
CA ASP A 224 -8.33 -11.24 -9.33
C ASP A 224 -8.25 -10.27 -10.51
N VAL A 225 -7.18 -9.49 -10.54
CA VAL A 225 -6.85 -8.67 -11.69
C VAL A 225 -6.42 -9.64 -12.79
N HIS A 226 -7.40 -10.11 -13.58
CA HIS A 226 -7.11 -10.82 -14.82
C HIS A 226 -6.41 -9.84 -15.77
N ILE A 227 -5.12 -10.04 -15.98
CA ILE A 227 -4.37 -9.32 -17.00
C ILE A 227 -4.87 -9.83 -18.35
N HIS A 228 -5.80 -9.10 -18.97
CA HIS A 228 -6.22 -9.38 -20.35
C HIS A 228 -5.05 -9.13 -21.28
N HIS A 229 -4.55 -10.18 -21.90
CA HIS A 229 -3.67 -10.06 -23.06
C HIS A 229 -4.51 -9.66 -24.29
N PRO A 230 -4.29 -8.49 -24.91
CA PRO A 230 -4.84 -8.21 -26.21
C PRO A 230 -3.99 -8.95 -27.26
N GLY A 231 -4.53 -10.02 -27.83
CA GLY A 231 -3.99 -10.56 -29.06
C GLY A 231 -3.61 -12.03 -29.08
N GLY A 232 -4.60 -12.91 -29.10
CA GLY A 232 -4.52 -14.22 -29.73
C GLY A 232 -5.43 -14.21 -30.94
N LYS A 233 -4.94 -13.87 -32.13
CA LYS A 233 -5.61 -14.23 -33.39
C LYS A 233 -5.05 -15.58 -33.82
N ASN A 234 -5.92 -16.59 -33.87
CA ASN A 234 -5.77 -17.71 -34.78
C ASN A 234 -5.98 -17.23 -36.22
#